data_2d63c646a433dd900df108591727092c
#
_entry.id   2d63c646a433dd900df108591727092c
#
_cell.length_a   1.000
_cell.length_b   1.000
_cell.length_c   1.000
_cell.angle_alpha   90.00
_cell.angle_beta   90.00
_cell.angle_gamma   90.00
#
_symmetry.space_group_name_H-M   'P 1'
#
loop_
_entity.id
_entity.type
_entity.pdbx_description
1 polymer ?
#
loop_
_entity_poly.entity_id
_entity_poly.type
_entity_poly.pdbx_seq_one_letter_code
_entity_poly.pdbx_strand_id
1 'polypeptide(L)'
;MVVSRETLAGLRVALPRLKSDDAIAAALKTAGAQVDTFALTQTIPIESEQLEQMRQRLASGYYAWVVLSSWRAAQAVLPQLNTLALAPASAPTLNPPTSAPTPHSPTLALSPFALASEAATRESPTKQSLDRASQPDSIQQPGSIHGATRLAVVGQSTAEWVNSHCALKSTLVGAGSAAKLLEVFPTPPTATTAAASTATTPTICLPQSQLAAPTLAQGLSQLGWQVDAVATYTTAPLTQLPAHLKTQWQAGAWDAVVVTAGSSAQALLQLLGPPPKKTAVVSIGKSTTARCRELGLRVDATAATPRAEHITQAIINLFKAKDFS
;
A
#
# COMPACT_ATOMS: atom_id res chain seq x y z
N MET A 1 -0.05 42.15 9.78
CA MET A 1 -0.71 42.13 8.47
C MET A 1 -2.04 41.40 8.61
N VAL A 2 -3.15 42.14 8.56
CA VAL A 2 -4.51 41.57 8.63
C VAL A 2 -4.75 40.93 7.28
N VAL A 3 -4.66 39.62 7.20
CA VAL A 3 -5.08 38.85 6.02
C VAL A 3 -6.58 39.06 5.89
N SER A 4 -7.01 39.73 4.84
CA SER A 4 -8.42 39.94 4.49
C SER A 4 -9.16 38.57 4.53
N ARG A 5 -10.11 38.42 5.44
CA ARG A 5 -10.75 37.13 5.80
C ARG A 5 -11.74 36.61 4.77
N GLU A 6 -11.95 37.30 3.62
CA GLU A 6 -13.03 37.00 2.67
C GLU A 6 -12.60 37.09 1.21
N THR A 7 -11.56 36.36 0.83
CA THR A 7 -11.04 36.43 -0.56
C THR A 7 -11.78 35.51 -1.54
N LEU A 8 -12.60 34.57 -1.04
CA LEU A 8 -13.45 33.65 -1.82
C LEU A 8 -14.96 33.84 -1.52
N ALA A 9 -15.33 35.01 -0.94
CA ALA A 9 -16.71 35.30 -0.63
C ALA A 9 -17.59 35.23 -1.90
N GLY A 10 -18.75 34.59 -1.79
CA GLY A 10 -19.69 34.39 -2.89
C GLY A 10 -19.33 33.24 -3.85
N LEU A 11 -18.15 32.67 -3.79
CA LEU A 11 -17.78 31.53 -4.65
C LEU A 11 -18.30 30.21 -4.05
N ARG A 12 -18.81 29.36 -4.92
CA ARG A 12 -19.24 27.99 -4.58
C ARG A 12 -18.23 26.99 -5.14
N VAL A 13 -17.61 26.20 -4.25
CA VAL A 13 -16.56 25.27 -4.59
C VAL A 13 -16.99 23.82 -4.37
N ALA A 14 -16.92 23.00 -5.41
CA ALA A 14 -17.09 21.56 -5.31
C ALA A 14 -15.78 20.91 -4.84
N LEU A 15 -15.87 20.10 -3.80
CA LEU A 15 -14.78 19.25 -3.31
C LEU A 15 -15.22 17.78 -3.36
N PRO A 16 -14.97 17.06 -4.49
CA PRO A 16 -15.49 15.72 -4.72
C PRO A 16 -14.78 14.65 -3.89
N ARG A 17 -14.88 14.77 -2.59
CA ARG A 17 -14.44 13.78 -1.59
C ARG A 17 -15.18 13.95 -0.28
N LEU A 18 -15.36 12.86 0.44
CA LEU A 18 -15.85 12.86 1.81
C LEU A 18 -14.72 12.49 2.75
N LYS A 19 -14.40 13.39 3.65
CA LYS A 19 -13.43 13.18 4.72
C LYS A 19 -13.92 13.94 5.95
N SER A 20 -14.04 13.27 7.09
CA SER A 20 -14.19 13.94 8.39
C SER A 20 -12.98 14.87 8.60
N ASP A 21 -13.20 16.04 9.12
CA ASP A 21 -12.16 17.06 9.40
C ASP A 21 -11.27 17.37 8.18
N ASP A 22 -11.93 17.64 7.04
CA ASP A 22 -11.23 17.97 5.81
C ASP A 22 -10.59 19.35 5.88
N ALA A 23 -9.26 19.38 6.04
CA ALA A 23 -8.50 20.62 6.12
C ALA A 23 -8.66 21.51 4.86
N ILE A 24 -8.89 20.91 3.66
CA ILE A 24 -9.13 21.70 2.43
C ILE A 24 -10.50 22.37 2.53
N ALA A 25 -11.54 21.61 2.91
CA ALA A 25 -12.89 22.18 3.07
C ALA A 25 -12.88 23.30 4.15
N ALA A 26 -12.20 23.07 5.27
CA ALA A 26 -12.08 24.05 6.34
C ALA A 26 -11.36 25.34 5.87
N ALA A 27 -10.22 25.21 5.18
CA ALA A 27 -9.47 26.37 4.67
C ALA A 27 -10.27 27.20 3.64
N LEU A 28 -10.97 26.52 2.72
CA LEU A 28 -11.83 27.16 1.74
C LEU A 28 -12.99 27.92 2.40
N LYS A 29 -13.65 27.32 3.40
CA LYS A 29 -14.71 27.97 4.18
C LYS A 29 -14.18 29.16 4.97
N THR A 30 -12.99 29.04 5.58
CA THR A 30 -12.34 30.15 6.29
C THR A 30 -11.99 31.29 5.34
N ALA A 31 -11.72 31.01 4.07
CA ALA A 31 -11.52 32.01 3.03
C ALA A 31 -12.83 32.59 2.45
N GLY A 32 -13.99 32.20 2.95
CA GLY A 32 -15.31 32.74 2.59
C GLY A 32 -16.08 31.94 1.53
N ALA A 33 -15.55 30.82 1.03
CA ALA A 33 -16.24 30.00 0.02
C ALA A 33 -17.36 29.16 0.61
N GLN A 34 -18.44 28.95 -0.17
CA GLN A 34 -19.39 27.88 0.05
C GLN A 34 -18.79 26.58 -0.48
N VAL A 35 -18.67 25.55 0.35
CA VAL A 35 -18.00 24.29 -0.03
C VAL A 35 -18.98 23.14 0.04
N ASP A 36 -19.21 22.51 -1.11
CA ASP A 36 -19.99 21.27 -1.22
C ASP A 36 -19.07 20.08 -1.32
N THR A 37 -19.20 19.15 -0.38
CA THR A 37 -18.44 17.90 -0.34
C THR A 37 -19.31 16.72 -0.71
N PHE A 38 -18.86 15.89 -1.64
CA PHE A 38 -19.56 14.67 -2.05
C PHE A 38 -18.55 13.65 -2.58
N ALA A 39 -18.88 12.35 -2.49
CA ALA A 39 -18.02 11.31 -3.04
C ALA A 39 -18.27 11.13 -4.54
N LEU A 40 -17.22 10.91 -5.31
CA LEU A 40 -17.27 10.37 -6.68
C LEU A 40 -16.70 8.97 -6.77
N THR A 41 -15.94 8.55 -5.76
CA THR A 41 -15.27 7.24 -5.72
C THR A 41 -15.59 6.53 -4.44
N GLN A 42 -15.51 5.22 -4.51
CA GLN A 42 -15.57 4.31 -3.38
C GLN A 42 -14.31 3.45 -3.30
N THR A 43 -13.95 3.05 -2.11
CA THR A 43 -12.89 2.06 -1.87
C THR A 43 -13.55 0.69 -1.83
N ILE A 44 -13.05 -0.24 -2.63
CA ILE A 44 -13.53 -1.61 -2.71
C ILE A 44 -12.41 -2.51 -2.17
N PRO A 45 -12.63 -3.25 -1.07
CA PRO A 45 -11.68 -4.25 -0.60
C PRO A 45 -11.45 -5.32 -1.67
N ILE A 46 -10.24 -5.84 -1.75
CA ILE A 46 -9.86 -6.96 -2.60
C ILE A 46 -9.49 -8.10 -1.66
N GLU A 47 -10.26 -9.18 -1.75
CA GLU A 47 -9.89 -10.45 -1.13
C GLU A 47 -9.33 -11.36 -2.22
N SER A 48 -8.16 -11.95 -1.95
CA SER A 48 -7.46 -12.82 -2.88
C SER A 48 -6.67 -13.87 -2.13
N GLU A 49 -6.35 -14.97 -2.78
CA GLU A 49 -5.46 -15.99 -2.22
C GLU A 49 -4.09 -15.41 -1.84
N GLN A 50 -3.56 -14.50 -2.65
CA GLN A 50 -2.31 -13.80 -2.37
C GLN A 50 -2.38 -12.96 -1.09
N LEU A 51 -3.51 -12.28 -0.84
CA LEU A 51 -3.72 -11.52 0.39
C LEU A 51 -3.81 -12.46 1.60
N GLU A 52 -4.48 -13.58 1.46
CA GLU A 52 -4.58 -14.55 2.54
C GLU A 52 -3.21 -15.18 2.87
N GLN A 53 -2.43 -15.56 1.86
CA GLN A 53 -1.05 -16.01 2.05
C GLN A 53 -0.18 -14.94 2.72
N MET A 54 -0.31 -13.67 2.33
CA MET A 54 0.36 -12.55 2.98
C MET A 54 -0.03 -12.43 4.46
N ARG A 55 -1.32 -12.54 4.79
CA ARG A 55 -1.83 -12.52 6.17
C ARG A 55 -1.24 -13.65 7.03
N GLN A 56 -1.18 -14.86 6.49
CA GLN A 56 -0.59 -16.03 7.16
C GLN A 56 0.91 -15.84 7.42
N ARG A 57 1.66 -15.40 6.41
CA ARG A 57 3.09 -15.07 6.55
C ARG A 57 3.31 -13.94 7.56
N LEU A 58 2.44 -12.93 7.58
CA LEU A 58 2.51 -11.84 8.53
C LEU A 58 2.27 -12.35 9.96
N ALA A 59 1.24 -13.17 10.16
CA ALA A 59 0.94 -13.75 11.47
C ALA A 59 2.07 -14.66 12.00
N SER A 60 2.82 -15.33 11.11
CA SER A 60 3.97 -16.16 11.48
C SER A 60 5.27 -15.37 11.75
N GLY A 61 5.26 -14.03 11.60
CA GLY A 61 6.47 -13.21 11.75
C GLY A 61 7.50 -13.40 10.62
N TYR A 62 7.05 -13.85 9.45
CA TYR A 62 7.91 -14.09 8.28
C TYR A 62 8.59 -12.81 7.76
N TYR A 63 7.92 -11.66 7.86
CA TYR A 63 8.40 -10.40 7.29
C TYR A 63 9.33 -9.65 8.24
N ALA A 64 10.43 -9.11 7.71
CA ALA A 64 11.30 -8.21 8.45
C ALA A 64 10.66 -6.83 8.64
N TRP A 65 9.89 -6.39 7.65
CA TRP A 65 9.18 -5.11 7.65
C TRP A 65 7.77 -5.25 7.09
N VAL A 66 6.87 -4.43 7.62
CA VAL A 66 5.61 -4.07 6.98
C VAL A 66 5.71 -2.61 6.54
N VAL A 67 5.43 -2.33 5.27
CA VAL A 67 5.47 -0.97 4.73
C VAL A 67 4.07 -0.56 4.29
N LEU A 68 3.53 0.49 4.90
CA LEU A 68 2.17 0.96 4.67
C LEU A 68 2.16 2.31 3.97
N SER A 69 1.60 2.35 2.77
CA SER A 69 1.42 3.60 2.02
C SER A 69 0.12 4.32 2.38
N SER A 70 -0.83 3.65 3.01
CA SER A 70 -2.12 4.21 3.43
C SER A 70 -2.72 3.45 4.60
N TRP A 71 -3.61 4.11 5.35
CA TRP A 71 -4.36 3.47 6.42
C TRP A 71 -5.32 2.38 5.91
N ARG A 72 -5.79 2.49 4.65
CA ARG A 72 -6.63 1.46 4.02
C ARG A 72 -5.88 0.14 3.83
N ALA A 73 -4.61 0.23 3.43
CA ALA A 73 -3.74 -0.94 3.34
C ALA A 73 -3.48 -1.56 4.74
N ALA A 74 -3.30 -0.70 5.76
CA ALA A 74 -3.17 -1.15 7.14
C ALA A 74 -4.42 -1.91 7.62
N GLN A 75 -5.60 -1.42 7.29
CA GLN A 75 -6.87 -2.01 7.69
C GLN A 75 -7.02 -3.46 7.20
N ALA A 76 -6.53 -3.76 5.99
CA ALA A 76 -6.62 -5.10 5.40
C ALA A 76 -5.80 -6.17 6.15
N VAL A 77 -4.80 -5.76 6.91
CA VAL A 77 -3.88 -6.62 7.68
C VAL A 77 -3.87 -6.29 9.18
N LEU A 78 -4.82 -5.50 9.65
CA LEU A 78 -4.91 -5.03 11.03
C LEU A 78 -4.91 -6.15 12.08
N PRO A 79 -5.68 -7.25 11.91
CA PRO A 79 -5.66 -8.35 12.88
C PRO A 79 -4.26 -8.94 13.08
N GLN A 80 -3.51 -9.13 11.98
CA GLN A 80 -2.16 -9.68 12.02
C GLN A 80 -1.15 -8.72 12.64
N LEU A 81 -1.27 -7.40 12.37
CA LEU A 81 -0.45 -6.38 13.01
C LEU A 81 -0.65 -6.35 14.53
N ASN A 82 -1.87 -6.58 15.00
CA ASN A 82 -2.16 -6.64 16.42
C ASN A 82 -1.62 -7.92 17.08
N THR A 83 -1.68 -9.05 16.37
CA THR A 83 -1.12 -10.32 16.83
C THR A 83 0.41 -10.25 16.99
N LEU A 84 1.10 -9.66 16.03
CA LEU A 84 2.56 -9.49 16.07
C LEU A 84 3.04 -8.69 17.27
N ALA A 85 2.28 -7.68 17.69
CA ALA A 85 2.64 -6.86 18.84
C ALA A 85 2.49 -7.59 20.19
N LEU A 86 1.70 -8.65 20.24
CA LEU A 86 1.46 -9.47 21.43
C LEU A 86 2.42 -10.67 21.55
N ALA A 87 3.12 -11.02 20.44
CA ALA A 87 4.10 -12.09 20.46
C ALA A 87 5.31 -11.66 21.32
N PRO A 88 5.70 -12.44 22.34
CA PRO A 88 6.91 -12.15 23.11
C PRO A 88 8.10 -12.17 22.14
N ALA A 89 8.99 -11.19 22.26
CA ALA A 89 10.25 -11.18 21.51
C ALA A 89 11.04 -12.44 21.95
N SER A 90 10.93 -13.51 21.17
CA SER A 90 11.68 -14.73 21.40
C SER A 90 13.15 -14.41 21.21
N ALA A 91 13.86 -14.21 22.30
CA ALA A 91 15.32 -14.20 22.28
C ALA A 91 15.78 -15.53 21.65
N PRO A 92 16.77 -15.54 20.75
CA PRO A 92 17.34 -16.77 20.25
C PRO A 92 17.92 -17.54 21.43
N THR A 93 17.30 -18.64 21.81
CA THR A 93 17.87 -19.61 22.73
C THR A 93 19.08 -20.22 22.04
N LEU A 94 20.25 -19.71 22.38
CA LEU A 94 21.54 -20.38 22.13
C LEU A 94 21.52 -21.65 23.00
N ASN A 95 21.18 -22.78 22.40
CA ASN A 95 21.44 -24.07 23.02
C ASN A 95 22.96 -24.22 23.13
N PRO A 96 23.48 -24.52 24.31
CA PRO A 96 24.90 -24.82 24.48
C PRO A 96 25.24 -26.09 23.67
N PRO A 97 26.46 -26.21 23.11
CA PRO A 97 26.84 -27.36 22.32
C PRO A 97 26.86 -28.61 23.19
N THR A 98 26.06 -29.58 22.84
CA THR A 98 26.08 -30.92 23.41
C THR A 98 27.40 -31.55 23.02
N SER A 99 28.12 -32.04 24.04
CA SER A 99 29.38 -32.78 24.07
C SER A 99 29.74 -33.56 22.81
N ALA A 100 30.99 -33.42 22.42
CA ALA A 100 31.70 -34.15 21.34
C ALA A 100 31.60 -35.68 21.50
N PRO A 101 31.47 -36.44 20.42
CA PRO A 101 31.71 -37.88 20.43
C PRO A 101 33.21 -38.18 20.27
N THR A 102 33.70 -39.06 21.10
CA THR A 102 35.04 -39.67 21.07
C THR A 102 35.33 -40.38 19.75
N PRO A 103 36.60 -40.37 19.28
CA PRO A 103 36.97 -41.02 18.03
C PRO A 103 37.22 -42.52 18.24
N HIS A 104 36.58 -43.37 17.44
CA HIS A 104 37.01 -44.75 17.27
C HIS A 104 37.63 -44.93 15.88
N SER A 105 38.84 -45.49 15.90
CA SER A 105 39.71 -45.81 14.75
C SER A 105 39.14 -46.89 13.82
N PRO A 106 39.60 -46.94 12.55
CA PRO A 106 39.02 -47.76 11.51
C PRO A 106 39.59 -49.15 11.44
N THR A 107 38.78 -50.13 11.07
CA THR A 107 39.28 -51.44 10.61
C THR A 107 38.82 -51.67 9.17
N LEU A 108 39.80 -51.89 8.32
CA LEU A 108 39.71 -52.26 6.92
C LEU A 108 39.21 -53.73 6.78
N ALA A 109 38.29 -53.97 5.85
CA ALA A 109 38.18 -55.32 5.23
C ALA A 109 37.68 -55.19 3.78
N LEU A 110 38.41 -55.85 2.91
CA LEU A 110 38.42 -55.89 1.47
C LEU A 110 37.19 -56.62 0.86
N SER A 111 36.91 -56.25 -0.39
CA SER A 111 36.04 -56.89 -1.40
C SER A 111 36.36 -58.39 -1.63
N PRO A 112 35.56 -59.20 -2.47
CA PRO A 112 35.40 -58.88 -3.88
C PRO A 112 34.09 -59.36 -4.57
N PHE A 113 33.86 -58.78 -5.76
CA PHE A 113 33.30 -59.29 -7.04
C PHE A 113 32.34 -60.48 -7.07
N ALA A 114 31.20 -60.34 -7.78
CA ALA A 114 30.83 -61.22 -8.89
C ALA A 114 29.64 -60.69 -9.70
N LEU A 115 29.77 -60.86 -11.00
CA LEU A 115 28.88 -60.54 -12.11
C LEU A 115 27.76 -61.55 -12.29
N ALA A 116 26.83 -61.19 -13.15
CA ALA A 116 25.94 -61.92 -14.10
C ALA A 116 24.44 -61.86 -13.72
N SER A 117 23.64 -61.29 -14.57
CA SER A 117 23.10 -61.67 -15.89
C SER A 117 21.67 -62.18 -15.85
N GLU A 118 20.86 -61.47 -16.59
CA GLU A 118 19.70 -61.88 -17.43
C GLU A 118 18.49 -62.67 -16.88
N ALA A 119 17.36 -62.16 -17.17
CA ALA A 119 16.28 -62.61 -18.06
C ALA A 119 14.87 -62.47 -17.50
N ALA A 120 14.10 -61.81 -18.31
CA ALA A 120 12.68 -61.71 -18.43
C ALA A 120 11.77 -62.84 -17.89
N THR A 121 10.62 -62.49 -17.34
CA THR A 121 9.32 -63.00 -17.84
C THR A 121 8.12 -62.20 -17.25
N ARG A 122 7.14 -61.98 -18.10
CA ARG A 122 5.83 -61.35 -17.89
C ARG A 122 5.00 -62.09 -16.86
N GLU A 123 4.18 -61.37 -16.10
CA GLU A 123 2.73 -61.60 -15.97
C GLU A 123 2.07 -60.58 -15.05
N SER A 124 0.98 -59.96 -15.54
CA SER A 124 -0.02 -59.21 -14.79
C SER A 124 -1.26 -60.13 -14.64
N PRO A 125 -2.35 -59.75 -13.94
CA PRO A 125 -2.59 -58.76 -12.88
C PRO A 125 -3.37 -59.34 -11.68
N THR A 126 -3.38 -58.65 -10.55
CA THR A 126 -4.54 -58.78 -9.63
C THR A 126 -4.75 -57.47 -8.85
N LYS A 127 -5.99 -57.06 -8.86
CA LYS A 127 -6.58 -55.92 -8.11
C LYS A 127 -6.41 -56.15 -6.62
N GLN A 128 -6.00 -55.08 -5.90
CA GLN A 128 -6.57 -54.74 -4.59
C GLN A 128 -6.20 -53.36 -4.13
N SER A 129 -7.26 -52.63 -3.90
CA SER A 129 -7.57 -51.74 -2.78
C SER A 129 -6.99 -50.35 -2.77
N LEU A 130 -7.88 -49.46 -3.11
CA LEU A 130 -7.98 -48.06 -2.62
C LEU A 130 -7.71 -48.02 -1.11
N ASP A 131 -6.84 -47.10 -0.74
CA ASP A 131 -6.92 -46.12 0.35
C ASP A 131 -5.51 -45.66 0.72
N ARG A 132 -5.06 -44.64 0.02
CA ARG A 132 -4.04 -43.77 0.57
C ARG A 132 -4.43 -42.35 0.21
N ALA A 133 -5.25 -41.74 1.09
CA ALA A 133 -5.54 -40.35 1.07
C ALA A 133 -4.19 -39.60 1.01
N SER A 134 -4.02 -38.85 -0.06
CA SER A 134 -2.94 -37.89 -0.22
C SER A 134 -3.04 -36.87 0.93
N GLN A 135 -2.15 -36.98 1.89
CA GLN A 135 -1.89 -35.88 2.80
C GLN A 135 -1.40 -34.70 1.96
N PRO A 136 -1.94 -33.49 2.13
CA PRO A 136 -1.38 -32.32 1.50
C PRO A 136 0.04 -32.14 2.04
N ASP A 137 0.96 -31.92 1.11
CA ASP A 137 2.35 -31.58 1.39
C ASP A 137 2.41 -30.60 2.54
N SER A 138 3.00 -31.02 3.64
CA SER A 138 3.29 -30.19 4.79
C SER A 138 4.24 -29.10 4.29
N ILE A 139 3.70 -27.92 4.02
CA ILE A 139 4.51 -26.71 3.80
C ILE A 139 5.30 -26.55 5.09
N GLN A 140 6.58 -26.93 5.05
CA GLN A 140 7.51 -26.62 6.14
C GLN A 140 7.49 -25.10 6.32
N GLN A 141 6.90 -24.66 7.40
CA GLN A 141 6.97 -23.25 7.82
C GLN A 141 8.45 -22.97 8.13
N PRO A 142 9.12 -22.08 7.38
CA PRO A 142 10.43 -21.63 7.79
C PRO A 142 10.25 -20.93 9.14
N GLY A 143 10.95 -21.39 10.15
CA GLY A 143 10.98 -20.74 11.46
C GLY A 143 11.29 -19.25 11.31
N SER A 144 10.74 -18.41 12.17
CA SER A 144 10.96 -16.96 12.18
C SER A 144 12.46 -16.66 12.12
N ILE A 145 12.94 -16.27 10.94
CA ILE A 145 14.37 -16.03 10.67
C ILE A 145 14.76 -14.62 11.09
N HIS A 146 13.77 -13.77 11.37
CA HIS A 146 13.96 -12.35 11.66
C HIS A 146 13.46 -12.03 13.07
N GLY A 147 14.19 -11.14 13.76
CA GLY A 147 13.73 -10.51 14.99
C GLY A 147 12.34 -9.86 14.78
N ALA A 148 11.81 -9.19 15.80
CA ALA A 148 10.46 -8.60 15.73
C ALA A 148 10.24 -7.81 14.43
N THR A 149 9.13 -8.11 13.73
CA THR A 149 8.70 -7.39 12.51
C THR A 149 8.57 -5.89 12.80
N ARG A 150 9.17 -5.06 11.96
CA ARG A 150 9.14 -3.60 12.08
C ARG A 150 8.08 -2.99 11.18
N LEU A 151 7.60 -1.80 11.51
CA LEU A 151 6.55 -1.12 10.76
C LEU A 151 7.03 0.23 10.24
N ALA A 152 6.99 0.40 8.91
CA ALA A 152 7.26 1.67 8.25
C ALA A 152 6.00 2.22 7.59
N VAL A 153 5.83 3.54 7.60
CA VAL A 153 4.70 4.23 6.96
C VAL A 153 5.18 5.37 6.08
N VAL A 154 4.50 5.58 4.94
CA VAL A 154 4.90 6.60 3.96
C VAL A 154 4.70 8.02 4.47
N GLY A 155 3.69 8.26 5.31
CA GLY A 155 3.39 9.62 5.76
C GLY A 155 2.67 9.69 7.09
N GLN A 156 2.69 10.90 7.66
CA GLN A 156 2.24 11.21 9.01
C GLN A 156 0.79 10.79 9.27
N SER A 157 -0.15 11.05 8.35
CA SER A 157 -1.56 10.69 8.53
C SER A 157 -1.78 9.17 8.62
N THR A 158 -0.95 8.36 7.94
CA THR A 158 -0.95 6.91 8.08
C THR A 158 -0.34 6.49 9.41
N ALA A 159 0.73 7.18 9.86
CA ALA A 159 1.35 6.93 11.16
C ALA A 159 0.36 7.18 12.31
N GLU A 160 -0.34 8.29 12.29
CA GLU A 160 -1.36 8.65 13.30
C GLU A 160 -2.47 7.60 13.36
N TRP A 161 -2.99 7.21 12.20
CA TRP A 161 -4.02 6.18 12.15
C TRP A 161 -3.52 4.84 12.68
N VAL A 162 -2.35 4.39 12.24
CA VAL A 162 -1.74 3.14 12.70
C VAL A 162 -1.48 3.17 14.20
N ASN A 163 -0.88 4.25 14.70
CA ASN A 163 -0.55 4.37 16.11
C ASN A 163 -1.78 4.43 17.03
N SER A 164 -2.96 4.80 16.50
CA SER A 164 -4.22 4.80 17.26
C SER A 164 -5.02 3.50 17.13
N HIS A 165 -4.82 2.71 16.06
CA HIS A 165 -5.64 1.52 15.80
C HIS A 165 -4.86 0.20 15.86
N CYS A 166 -3.52 0.24 15.76
CA CYS A 166 -2.66 -0.94 15.79
C CYS A 166 -1.89 -1.02 17.12
N ALA A 167 -1.72 -2.23 17.60
CA ALA A 167 -0.85 -2.49 18.73
C ALA A 167 0.64 -2.36 18.32
N LEU A 168 1.00 -2.78 17.10
CA LEU A 168 2.33 -2.57 16.53
C LEU A 168 2.48 -1.10 16.10
N LYS A 169 3.47 -0.41 16.68
CA LYS A 169 3.70 1.01 16.41
C LYS A 169 4.63 1.22 15.22
N SER A 170 4.45 2.34 14.52
CA SER A 170 5.34 2.71 13.43
C SER A 170 6.72 3.08 13.96
N THR A 171 7.77 2.43 13.43
CA THR A 171 9.17 2.67 13.79
C THR A 171 9.90 3.58 12.80
N LEU A 172 9.34 3.70 11.58
CA LEU A 172 9.87 4.58 10.53
C LEU A 172 8.71 5.32 9.85
N VAL A 173 8.79 6.65 9.81
CA VAL A 173 7.78 7.51 9.19
C VAL A 173 8.44 8.33 8.09
N GLY A 174 7.98 8.15 6.86
CA GLY A 174 8.42 8.95 5.71
C GLY A 174 7.78 10.34 5.68
N ALA A 175 8.32 11.23 4.84
CA ALA A 175 7.84 12.60 4.70
C ALA A 175 6.72 12.73 3.65
N GLY A 176 5.79 11.78 3.59
CA GLY A 176 4.54 11.87 2.82
C GLY A 176 4.60 11.43 1.36
N SER A 177 5.73 10.87 0.89
CA SER A 177 5.83 10.24 -0.43
C SER A 177 6.69 8.98 -0.41
N ALA A 178 6.47 8.09 -1.40
CA ALA A 178 7.29 6.89 -1.56
C ALA A 178 8.78 7.23 -1.69
N ALA A 179 9.12 8.23 -2.52
CA ALA A 179 10.51 8.67 -2.71
C ALA A 179 11.16 9.11 -1.39
N LYS A 180 10.44 9.90 -0.58
CA LYS A 180 10.95 10.35 0.72
C LYS A 180 11.10 9.25 1.75
N LEU A 181 10.26 8.22 1.71
CA LEU A 181 10.45 7.04 2.56
C LEU A 181 11.71 6.26 2.12
N LEU A 182 11.91 6.08 0.81
CA LEU A 182 13.07 5.36 0.26
C LEU A 182 14.41 6.03 0.61
N GLU A 183 14.47 7.37 0.71
CA GLU A 183 15.67 8.11 1.11
C GLU A 183 16.16 7.73 2.53
N VAL A 184 15.25 7.30 3.41
CA VAL A 184 15.56 6.97 4.82
C VAL A 184 15.36 5.49 5.14
N PHE A 185 14.94 4.68 4.17
CA PHE A 185 14.69 3.27 4.40
C PHE A 185 16.00 2.49 4.47
N PRO A 186 16.22 1.63 5.50
CA PRO A 186 17.46 0.89 5.63
C PRO A 186 17.64 -0.14 4.50
N THR A 187 18.90 -0.48 4.19
CA THR A 187 19.24 -1.66 3.38
C THR A 187 19.09 -2.93 4.20
N PRO A 188 18.87 -4.09 3.56
CA PRO A 188 18.84 -5.35 4.28
C PRO A 188 20.21 -5.64 4.92
N PRO A 189 20.23 -6.33 6.07
CA PRO A 189 21.50 -6.74 6.71
C PRO A 189 22.27 -7.64 5.76
N THR A 190 23.52 -7.30 5.50
CA THR A 190 24.47 -8.17 4.77
C THR A 190 24.85 -9.34 5.67
N ALA A 191 24.71 -10.57 5.18
CA ALA A 191 25.16 -11.76 5.90
C ALA A 191 26.69 -11.71 6.12
N THR A 192 27.10 -11.31 7.30
CA THR A 192 28.52 -11.16 7.67
C THR A 192 28.97 -12.40 8.43
N THR A 193 28.94 -13.60 7.85
CA THR A 193 29.77 -14.74 8.31
C THR A 193 29.51 -16.02 7.50
N ALA A 194 30.42 -16.95 7.57
CA ALA A 194 30.58 -18.21 6.79
C ALA A 194 29.41 -19.24 6.88
N ALA A 195 28.26 -18.88 7.38
CA ALA A 195 27.01 -19.67 7.36
C ALA A 195 26.07 -19.26 6.20
N ALA A 196 26.57 -18.55 5.18
CA ALA A 196 25.82 -17.91 4.11
C ALA A 196 25.19 -18.87 3.07
N SER A 197 25.18 -20.18 3.29
CA SER A 197 24.65 -21.15 2.30
C SER A 197 23.11 -21.25 2.30
N THR A 198 22.39 -20.62 3.26
CA THR A 198 20.91 -20.66 3.35
C THR A 198 20.27 -19.35 3.82
N ALA A 199 20.99 -18.23 3.79
CA ALA A 199 20.44 -16.95 4.22
C ALA A 199 19.44 -16.43 3.18
N THR A 200 18.16 -16.66 3.42
CA THR A 200 17.07 -16.10 2.63
C THR A 200 17.07 -14.58 2.76
N THR A 201 17.04 -13.86 1.64
CA THR A 201 16.93 -12.40 1.65
C THR A 201 15.69 -11.98 2.44
N PRO A 202 15.82 -11.06 3.42
CA PRO A 202 14.69 -10.67 4.23
C PRO A 202 13.60 -9.98 3.38
N THR A 203 12.34 -10.35 3.64
CA THR A 203 11.19 -9.94 2.83
C THR A 203 10.41 -8.82 3.51
N ILE A 204 9.93 -7.89 2.71
CA ILE A 204 9.01 -6.81 3.10
C ILE A 204 7.58 -7.19 2.72
N CYS A 205 6.64 -7.04 3.66
CA CYS A 205 5.20 -7.05 3.42
C CYS A 205 4.77 -5.66 2.95
N LEU A 206 4.22 -5.55 1.72
CA LEU A 206 3.74 -4.30 1.14
C LEU A 206 2.28 -4.44 0.70
N PRO A 207 1.30 -4.38 1.63
CA PRO A 207 -0.10 -4.26 1.27
C PRO A 207 -0.36 -2.87 0.68
N GLN A 208 -1.02 -2.80 -0.47
CA GLN A 208 -1.19 -1.55 -1.19
C GLN A 208 -2.48 -1.49 -2.01
N SER A 209 -2.78 -0.33 -2.60
CA SER A 209 -3.84 -0.19 -3.60
C SER A 209 -3.49 -0.96 -4.87
N GLN A 210 -4.48 -1.54 -5.53
CA GLN A 210 -4.32 -2.09 -6.90
C GLN A 210 -3.82 -1.02 -7.90
N LEU A 211 -4.15 0.24 -7.65
CA LEU A 211 -3.76 1.39 -8.47
C LEU A 211 -2.46 2.06 -7.98
N ALA A 212 -1.72 1.42 -7.10
CA ALA A 212 -0.47 1.99 -6.59
C ALA A 212 0.59 2.09 -7.70
N ALA A 213 1.28 3.22 -7.76
CA ALA A 213 2.45 3.34 -8.62
C ALA A 213 3.55 2.37 -8.17
N PRO A 214 4.32 1.78 -9.09
CA PRO A 214 5.34 0.78 -8.75
C PRO A 214 6.55 1.36 -8.00
N THR A 215 6.65 2.67 -7.86
CA THR A 215 7.80 3.40 -7.30
C THR A 215 8.26 2.84 -5.96
N LEU A 216 7.33 2.55 -5.04
CA LEU A 216 7.70 2.08 -3.70
C LEU A 216 8.22 0.65 -3.74
N ALA A 217 7.53 -0.26 -4.43
CA ALA A 217 7.96 -1.65 -4.55
C ALA A 217 9.31 -1.75 -5.27
N GLN A 218 9.46 -1.05 -6.40
CA GLN A 218 10.71 -1.02 -7.16
C GLN A 218 11.87 -0.41 -6.36
N GLY A 219 11.62 0.71 -5.65
CA GLY A 219 12.65 1.35 -4.83
C GLY A 219 13.13 0.47 -3.68
N LEU A 220 12.22 -0.23 -2.99
CA LEU A 220 12.58 -1.19 -1.95
C LEU A 220 13.38 -2.38 -2.53
N SER A 221 13.02 -2.87 -3.71
CA SER A 221 13.77 -3.93 -4.39
C SER A 221 15.18 -3.44 -4.81
N GLN A 222 15.32 -2.20 -5.26
CA GLN A 222 16.61 -1.58 -5.59
C GLN A 222 17.51 -1.41 -4.37
N LEU A 223 16.94 -1.25 -3.18
CA LEU A 223 17.67 -1.26 -1.90
C LEU A 223 18.11 -2.67 -1.48
N GLY A 224 17.76 -3.72 -2.23
CA GLY A 224 18.16 -5.10 -1.97
C GLY A 224 17.14 -5.95 -1.21
N TRP A 225 15.93 -5.43 -0.94
CA TRP A 225 14.88 -6.18 -0.25
C TRP A 225 14.09 -7.09 -1.21
N GLN A 226 13.69 -8.25 -0.74
CA GLN A 226 12.56 -8.95 -1.34
C GLN A 226 11.26 -8.23 -0.97
N VAL A 227 10.36 -8.01 -1.94
CA VAL A 227 9.11 -7.27 -1.72
C VAL A 227 7.93 -8.14 -2.12
N ASP A 228 7.10 -8.46 -1.13
CA ASP A 228 5.81 -9.12 -1.33
C ASP A 228 4.74 -8.02 -1.37
N ALA A 229 4.42 -7.57 -2.59
CA ALA A 229 3.49 -6.47 -2.86
C ALA A 229 2.12 -7.03 -3.27
N VAL A 230 1.10 -6.84 -2.42
CA VAL A 230 -0.24 -7.39 -2.65
C VAL A 230 -1.30 -6.28 -2.65
N ALA A 231 -2.17 -6.32 -3.66
CA ALA A 231 -3.33 -5.44 -3.73
C ALA A 231 -4.37 -5.84 -2.67
N THR A 232 -4.71 -4.90 -1.79
CA THR A 232 -5.66 -5.11 -0.70
C THR A 232 -6.96 -4.33 -0.88
N TYR A 233 -6.95 -3.35 -1.76
CA TYR A 233 -8.13 -2.57 -2.14
C TYR A 233 -7.92 -1.91 -3.51
N THR A 234 -9.03 -1.52 -4.12
CA THR A 234 -9.04 -0.63 -5.28
C THR A 234 -9.91 0.59 -5.02
N THR A 235 -9.76 1.61 -5.85
CA THR A 235 -10.64 2.79 -5.85
C THR A 235 -11.36 2.82 -7.18
N ALA A 236 -12.69 2.76 -7.15
CA ALA A 236 -13.54 2.82 -8.33
C ALA A 236 -14.50 4.00 -8.24
N PRO A 237 -14.97 4.53 -9.38
CA PRO A 237 -16.09 5.45 -9.41
C PRO A 237 -17.31 4.85 -8.72
N LEU A 238 -18.16 5.69 -8.13
CA LEU A 238 -19.47 5.26 -7.68
C LEU A 238 -20.29 4.77 -8.89
N THR A 239 -21.21 3.84 -8.65
CA THR A 239 -22.12 3.36 -9.70
C THR A 239 -23.20 4.38 -10.03
N GLN A 240 -23.61 5.15 -9.03
CA GLN A 240 -24.65 6.16 -9.17
C GLN A 240 -24.33 7.39 -8.30
N LEU A 241 -24.78 8.55 -8.77
CA LEU A 241 -24.77 9.80 -8.00
C LEU A 241 -26.20 10.26 -7.73
N PRO A 242 -26.43 10.99 -6.62
CA PRO A 242 -27.68 11.70 -6.43
C PRO A 242 -28.01 12.58 -7.65
N ALA A 243 -29.25 12.48 -8.16
CA ALA A 243 -29.65 13.16 -9.41
C ALA A 243 -29.40 14.67 -9.37
N HIS A 244 -29.59 15.31 -8.19
CA HIS A 244 -29.36 16.73 -8.02
C HIS A 244 -27.91 17.17 -8.30
N LEU A 245 -26.91 16.32 -8.02
CA LEU A 245 -25.50 16.65 -8.29
C LEU A 245 -25.24 16.77 -9.80
N LYS A 246 -25.81 15.87 -10.60
CA LYS A 246 -25.68 15.91 -12.04
C LYS A 246 -26.35 17.13 -12.64
N THR A 247 -27.56 17.45 -12.17
CA THR A 247 -28.27 18.65 -12.59
C THR A 247 -27.52 19.92 -12.23
N GLN A 248 -27.04 20.03 -11.00
CA GLN A 248 -26.23 21.18 -10.56
C GLN A 248 -24.93 21.31 -11.36
N TRP A 249 -24.27 20.18 -11.68
CA TRP A 249 -23.09 20.19 -12.51
C TRP A 249 -23.36 20.74 -13.90
N GLN A 250 -24.37 20.22 -14.56
CA GLN A 250 -24.77 20.68 -15.90
C GLN A 250 -25.16 22.14 -15.93
N ALA A 251 -25.84 22.61 -14.88
CA ALA A 251 -26.17 24.03 -14.72
C ALA A 251 -24.96 24.91 -14.36
N GLY A 252 -23.80 24.29 -14.09
CA GLY A 252 -22.59 24.99 -13.65
C GLY A 252 -22.79 25.71 -12.32
N ALA A 253 -23.42 25.06 -11.36
CA ALA A 253 -23.72 25.62 -10.05
C ALA A 253 -22.47 25.89 -9.19
N TRP A 254 -21.31 25.40 -9.59
CA TRP A 254 -20.03 25.63 -8.91
C TRP A 254 -19.11 26.49 -9.75
N ASP A 255 -18.46 27.46 -9.11
CA ASP A 255 -17.47 28.32 -9.71
C ASP A 255 -16.13 27.59 -9.88
N ALA A 256 -15.81 26.67 -8.94
CA ALA A 256 -14.63 25.83 -9.04
C ALA A 256 -14.89 24.40 -8.57
N VAL A 257 -14.11 23.46 -9.09
CA VAL A 257 -13.99 22.10 -8.60
C VAL A 257 -12.54 21.78 -8.24
N VAL A 258 -12.31 21.22 -7.06
CA VAL A 258 -10.98 20.81 -6.60
C VAL A 258 -10.78 19.33 -6.85
N VAL A 259 -9.87 18.98 -7.76
CA VAL A 259 -9.51 17.59 -8.07
C VAL A 259 -8.35 17.15 -7.22
N THR A 260 -8.61 16.17 -6.32
CA THR A 260 -7.64 15.75 -5.29
C THR A 260 -6.84 14.50 -5.64
N ALA A 261 -7.18 13.79 -6.72
CA ALA A 261 -6.48 12.59 -7.19
C ALA A 261 -6.82 12.29 -8.65
N GLY A 262 -5.99 11.52 -9.33
CA GLY A 262 -6.28 11.03 -10.69
C GLY A 262 -7.55 10.19 -10.78
N SER A 263 -7.82 9.36 -9.76
CA SER A 263 -9.07 8.59 -9.67
C SER A 263 -10.30 9.49 -9.53
N SER A 264 -10.19 10.62 -8.81
CA SER A 264 -11.27 11.61 -8.72
C SER A 264 -11.51 12.31 -10.06
N ALA A 265 -10.45 12.61 -10.83
CA ALA A 265 -10.56 13.17 -12.19
C ALA A 265 -11.32 12.22 -13.12
N GLN A 266 -10.95 10.94 -13.10
CA GLN A 266 -11.59 9.91 -13.90
C GLN A 266 -13.06 9.74 -13.53
N ALA A 267 -13.37 9.63 -12.23
CA ALA A 267 -14.73 9.49 -11.73
C ALA A 267 -15.58 10.73 -12.07
N LEU A 268 -15.01 11.94 -11.98
CA LEU A 268 -15.68 13.18 -12.36
C LEU A 268 -16.14 13.14 -13.82
N LEU A 269 -15.22 12.78 -14.74
CA LEU A 269 -15.54 12.68 -16.16
C LEU A 269 -16.58 11.59 -16.45
N GLN A 270 -16.47 10.43 -15.80
CA GLN A 270 -17.40 9.32 -16.01
C GLN A 270 -18.82 9.59 -15.48
N LEU A 271 -18.92 10.22 -14.33
CA LEU A 271 -20.19 10.37 -13.61
C LEU A 271 -20.92 11.69 -13.91
N LEU A 272 -20.15 12.76 -14.09
CA LEU A 272 -20.65 14.11 -14.28
C LEU A 272 -20.42 14.66 -15.69
N GLY A 273 -19.43 14.09 -16.41
CA GLY A 273 -18.98 14.60 -17.70
C GLY A 273 -17.99 15.76 -17.57
N PRO A 274 -17.62 16.38 -18.69
CA PRO A 274 -16.67 17.49 -18.70
C PRO A 274 -17.22 18.69 -17.91
N PRO A 275 -16.35 19.45 -17.22
CA PRO A 275 -16.78 20.61 -16.44
C PRO A 275 -17.33 21.71 -17.37
N PRO A 276 -18.42 22.37 -16.99
CA PRO A 276 -18.92 23.54 -17.67
C PRO A 276 -17.83 24.61 -17.87
N LYS A 277 -17.93 25.40 -18.95
CA LYS A 277 -16.90 26.42 -19.27
C LYS A 277 -16.66 27.40 -18.11
N LYS A 278 -17.70 27.76 -17.37
CA LYS A 278 -17.61 28.68 -16.22
C LYS A 278 -17.02 28.06 -14.95
N THR A 279 -17.07 26.72 -14.80
CA THR A 279 -16.56 26.04 -13.62
C THR A 279 -15.05 25.81 -13.75
N ALA A 280 -14.25 26.45 -12.95
CA ALA A 280 -12.79 26.30 -12.98
C ALA A 280 -12.35 24.94 -12.37
N VAL A 281 -11.34 24.33 -12.95
CA VAL A 281 -10.75 23.08 -12.45
C VAL A 281 -9.41 23.35 -11.79
N VAL A 282 -9.33 23.05 -10.50
CA VAL A 282 -8.14 23.27 -9.69
C VAL A 282 -7.60 21.91 -9.21
N SER A 283 -6.35 21.59 -9.54
CA SER A 283 -5.71 20.35 -9.09
C SER A 283 -4.84 20.60 -7.86
N ILE A 284 -4.75 19.58 -6.98
CA ILE A 284 -3.96 19.69 -5.74
C ILE A 284 -2.45 19.65 -5.94
N GLY A 285 -1.95 19.38 -7.15
CA GLY A 285 -0.52 19.30 -7.41
C GLY A 285 -0.18 18.71 -8.77
N LYS A 286 1.11 18.73 -9.11
CA LYS A 286 1.64 18.39 -10.45
C LYS A 286 1.24 17.00 -10.96
N SER A 287 1.29 15.96 -10.11
CA SER A 287 0.92 14.59 -10.50
C SER A 287 -0.56 14.47 -10.84
N THR A 288 -1.44 15.14 -10.08
CA THR A 288 -2.87 15.20 -10.36
C THR A 288 -3.14 15.97 -11.65
N THR A 289 -2.43 17.08 -11.89
CA THR A 289 -2.52 17.85 -13.14
C THR A 289 -2.16 17.00 -14.36
N ALA A 290 -1.03 16.27 -14.28
CA ALA A 290 -0.59 15.38 -15.36
C ALA A 290 -1.70 14.36 -15.68
N ARG A 291 -2.24 13.70 -14.65
CA ARG A 291 -3.31 12.73 -14.83
C ARG A 291 -4.62 13.33 -15.38
N CYS A 292 -4.98 14.53 -14.94
CA CYS A 292 -6.13 15.25 -15.51
C CYS A 292 -5.95 15.47 -17.03
N ARG A 293 -4.77 15.92 -17.45
CA ARG A 293 -4.45 16.18 -18.87
C ARG A 293 -4.48 14.90 -19.71
N GLU A 294 -3.92 13.80 -19.21
CA GLU A 294 -4.00 12.48 -19.85
C GLU A 294 -5.45 12.03 -20.09
N LEU A 295 -6.35 12.37 -19.18
CA LEU A 295 -7.78 12.08 -19.26
C LEU A 295 -8.56 13.09 -20.12
N GLY A 296 -7.91 14.10 -20.71
CA GLY A 296 -8.58 15.17 -21.46
C GLY A 296 -9.32 16.18 -20.57
N LEU A 297 -9.08 16.18 -19.24
CA LEU A 297 -9.67 17.14 -18.33
C LEU A 297 -8.80 18.41 -18.30
N ARG A 298 -9.42 19.56 -18.65
CA ARG A 298 -8.72 20.85 -18.52
C ARG A 298 -8.39 21.12 -17.06
N VAL A 299 -7.27 21.80 -16.82
CA VAL A 299 -6.85 22.28 -15.49
C VAL A 299 -6.54 23.75 -15.61
N ASP A 300 -7.29 24.57 -14.89
CA ASP A 300 -7.17 26.04 -14.92
C ASP A 300 -6.14 26.56 -13.89
N ALA A 301 -5.96 25.83 -12.77
CA ALA A 301 -4.90 26.11 -11.80
C ALA A 301 -4.37 24.84 -11.15
N THR A 302 -3.10 24.86 -10.75
CA THR A 302 -2.43 23.78 -10.01
C THR A 302 -1.87 24.34 -8.72
N ALA A 303 -2.23 23.74 -7.59
CA ALA A 303 -1.65 24.13 -6.31
C ALA A 303 -0.16 23.77 -6.24
N ALA A 304 0.64 24.59 -5.59
CA ALA A 304 2.08 24.38 -5.44
C ALA A 304 2.41 23.08 -4.69
N THR A 305 1.61 22.77 -3.67
CA THR A 305 1.65 21.50 -2.93
C THR A 305 0.22 21.09 -2.52
N PRO A 306 -0.01 19.82 -2.14
CA PRO A 306 -1.34 19.33 -1.73
C PRO A 306 -1.75 19.81 -0.31
N ARG A 307 -1.23 20.93 0.16
CA ARG A 307 -1.64 21.57 1.41
C ARG A 307 -2.85 22.46 1.18
N ALA A 308 -3.72 22.53 2.19
CA ALA A 308 -4.97 23.29 2.12
C ALA A 308 -4.76 24.78 1.76
N GLU A 309 -3.72 25.40 2.35
CA GLU A 309 -3.37 26.79 2.12
C GLU A 309 -2.98 27.06 0.65
N HIS A 310 -2.19 26.15 0.05
CA HIS A 310 -1.75 26.31 -1.34
C HIS A 310 -2.88 26.07 -2.34
N ILE A 311 -3.82 25.18 -2.01
CA ILE A 311 -5.03 24.96 -2.82
C ILE A 311 -5.93 26.18 -2.77
N THR A 312 -6.17 26.72 -1.58
CA THR A 312 -6.95 27.94 -1.38
C THR A 312 -6.30 29.11 -2.14
N GLN A 313 -4.98 29.26 -2.04
CA GLN A 313 -4.25 30.32 -2.73
C GLN A 313 -4.33 30.18 -4.27
N ALA A 314 -4.30 28.95 -4.80
CA ALA A 314 -4.45 28.70 -6.22
C ALA A 314 -5.81 29.16 -6.74
N ILE A 315 -6.90 28.93 -5.96
CA ILE A 315 -8.25 29.41 -6.28
C ILE A 315 -8.31 30.93 -6.21
N ILE A 316 -7.78 31.53 -5.15
CA ILE A 316 -7.74 33.01 -4.99
C ILE A 316 -7.05 33.66 -6.19
N ASN A 317 -5.88 33.16 -6.56
CA ASN A 317 -5.09 33.73 -7.68
C ASN A 317 -5.85 33.62 -9.00
N LEU A 318 -6.54 32.48 -9.21
CA LEU A 318 -7.30 32.22 -10.43
C LEU A 318 -8.47 33.19 -10.60
N PHE A 319 -9.22 33.44 -9.53
CA PHE A 319 -10.39 34.32 -9.60
C PHE A 319 -10.00 35.81 -9.62
N LYS A 320 -8.93 36.20 -8.90
CA LYS A 320 -8.37 37.55 -9.03
C LYS A 320 -7.93 37.88 -10.46
N ALA A 321 -7.31 36.92 -11.15
CA ALA A 321 -6.90 37.14 -12.55
C ALA A 321 -8.08 37.28 -13.50
N LYS A 322 -9.24 36.67 -13.18
CA LYS A 322 -10.47 36.78 -13.99
C LYS A 322 -11.19 38.12 -13.78
N ASP A 323 -11.08 38.73 -12.60
CA ASP A 323 -11.70 40.03 -12.32
C ASP A 323 -10.99 41.20 -13.02
N PHE A 324 -9.77 40.96 -13.52
CA PHE A 324 -8.97 41.94 -14.28
C PHE A 324 -8.98 41.70 -15.80
N SER A 325 -9.75 40.71 -16.29
CA SER A 325 -9.85 40.35 -17.72
C SER A 325 -11.24 40.63 -18.27
#